data_bacee1ea03d2fbcb467c4b1cb5d44e3d
#
_entry.id   bacee1ea03d2fbcb467c4b1cb5d44e3d
#
_cell.length_a   1.000
_cell.length_b   1.000
_cell.length_c   1.000
_cell.angle_alpha   90.00
_cell.angle_beta   90.00
_cell.angle_gamma   90.00
#
_symmetry.space_group_name_H-M   'P 1'
#
loop_
_entity.id
_entity.type
_entity.pdbx_description
1 polymer ?
#
loop_
_entity_poly.entity_id
_entity_poly.type
_entity_poly.pdbx_seq_one_letter_code
_entity_poly.pdbx_strand_id
1 'polypeptide(L)'
;MAVPGDAGAIAAMAVALTEEISARLGVQAFNLDPQKTASLCYALLREEKYIALIAIAEGEAIGFVGISEGRALYAEGALATMQEFFVAPPYRANGVGTQLLNATAELARKRRWNRLEVCTPPLPEFDRSLAFYERHGFEITGGRKLKRLFSTTD
;
A
#
# COMPACT_ATOMS: atom_id res chain seq x y z
N MET A 1 -7.03 6.19 10.93
CA MET A 1 -5.71 5.57 11.03
C MET A 1 -5.83 4.23 11.75
N ALA A 2 -5.20 3.20 11.24
CA ALA A 2 -5.24 1.86 11.84
C ALA A 2 -4.49 1.80 13.18
N VAL A 3 -4.95 0.91 14.05
CA VAL A 3 -4.32 0.54 15.30
C VAL A 3 -3.90 -0.93 15.24
N PRO A 4 -3.03 -1.42 16.15
CA PRO A 4 -2.58 -2.82 16.10
C PRO A 4 -3.71 -3.86 16.04
N GLY A 5 -4.88 -3.58 16.64
CA GLY A 5 -6.05 -4.44 16.57
C GLY A 5 -6.62 -4.65 15.16
N ASP A 6 -6.29 -3.78 14.21
CA ASP A 6 -6.73 -3.87 12.80
C ASP A 6 -5.85 -4.78 11.93
N ALA A 7 -4.76 -5.30 12.50
CA ALA A 7 -3.75 -6.06 11.74
C ALA A 7 -4.31 -7.27 10.99
N GLY A 8 -5.29 -7.97 11.57
CA GLY A 8 -5.94 -9.12 10.91
C GLY A 8 -6.69 -8.71 9.64
N ALA A 9 -7.45 -7.63 9.70
CA ALA A 9 -8.19 -7.12 8.54
C ALA A 9 -7.23 -6.60 7.44
N ILE A 10 -6.18 -5.89 7.84
CA ILE A 10 -5.15 -5.40 6.89
C ILE A 10 -4.45 -6.58 6.23
N ALA A 11 -4.05 -7.59 6.99
CA ALA A 11 -3.38 -8.78 6.47
C ALA A 11 -4.26 -9.53 5.46
N ALA A 12 -5.55 -9.69 5.74
CA ALA A 12 -6.49 -10.32 4.80
C ALA A 12 -6.57 -9.55 3.48
N MET A 13 -6.61 -8.22 3.54
CA MET A 13 -6.63 -7.38 2.33
C MET A 13 -5.29 -7.41 1.59
N ALA A 14 -4.16 -7.45 2.29
CA ALA A 14 -2.84 -7.57 1.69
C ALA A 14 -2.66 -8.92 0.97
N VAL A 15 -3.14 -10.01 1.55
CA VAL A 15 -3.17 -11.33 0.90
C VAL A 15 -4.04 -11.28 -0.36
N ALA A 16 -5.25 -10.73 -0.27
CA ALA A 16 -6.14 -10.58 -1.43
C ALA A 16 -5.51 -9.76 -2.56
N LEU A 17 -4.82 -8.67 -2.23
CA LEU A 17 -4.09 -7.84 -3.19
C LEU A 17 -3.01 -8.63 -3.92
N THR A 18 -2.17 -9.37 -3.18
CA THR A 18 -1.06 -10.13 -3.77
C THR A 18 -1.53 -11.32 -4.59
N GLU A 19 -2.63 -11.96 -4.19
CA GLU A 19 -3.28 -13.01 -4.97
C GLU A 19 -3.85 -12.47 -6.29
N GLU A 20 -4.49 -11.30 -6.25
CA GLU A 20 -5.00 -10.64 -7.46
C GLU A 20 -3.86 -10.27 -8.42
N ILE A 21 -2.75 -9.73 -7.91
CA ILE A 21 -1.58 -9.41 -8.74
C ILE A 21 -1.04 -10.68 -9.40
N SER A 22 -0.85 -11.75 -8.63
CA SER A 22 -0.37 -13.03 -9.15
C SER A 22 -1.30 -13.62 -10.21
N ALA A 23 -2.61 -13.57 -9.98
CA ALA A 23 -3.60 -14.08 -10.92
C ALA A 23 -3.60 -13.29 -12.24
N ARG A 24 -3.51 -11.97 -12.19
CA ARG A 24 -3.47 -11.12 -13.39
C ARG A 24 -2.19 -11.29 -14.20
N LEU A 25 -1.06 -11.52 -13.53
CA LEU A 25 0.23 -11.75 -14.18
C LEU A 25 0.40 -13.19 -14.69
N GLY A 26 -0.46 -14.11 -14.28
CA GLY A 26 -0.35 -15.52 -14.62
C GLY A 26 0.85 -16.23 -13.99
N VAL A 27 1.44 -15.64 -12.95
CA VAL A 27 2.60 -16.18 -12.22
C VAL A 27 2.42 -15.96 -10.72
N GLN A 28 3.01 -16.85 -9.91
CA GLN A 28 3.02 -16.65 -8.46
C GLN A 28 4.08 -15.58 -8.09
N ALA A 29 3.67 -14.32 -8.13
CA ALA A 29 4.55 -13.20 -7.81
C ALA A 29 4.80 -13.06 -6.30
N PHE A 30 3.83 -13.51 -5.48
CA PHE A 30 3.87 -13.45 -4.02
C PHE A 30 3.31 -14.73 -3.41
N ASN A 31 3.76 -15.05 -2.21
CA ASN A 31 3.28 -16.19 -1.43
C ASN A 31 3.21 -15.79 0.05
N LEU A 32 2.16 -15.04 0.41
CA LEU A 32 1.97 -14.57 1.77
C LEU A 32 1.22 -15.62 2.60
N ASP A 33 1.76 -15.93 3.77
CA ASP A 33 1.05 -16.65 4.81
C ASP A 33 0.17 -15.66 5.60
N PRO A 34 -1.15 -15.86 5.67
CA PRO A 34 -2.06 -14.91 6.32
C PRO A 34 -1.73 -14.64 7.80
N GLN A 35 -1.37 -15.69 8.55
CA GLN A 35 -1.07 -15.56 9.97
C GLN A 35 0.25 -14.82 10.22
N LYS A 36 1.27 -15.14 9.46
CA LYS A 36 2.57 -14.44 9.52
C LYS A 36 2.42 -12.99 9.11
N THR A 37 1.62 -12.72 8.08
CA THR A 37 1.34 -11.35 7.61
C THR A 37 0.60 -10.55 8.70
N ALA A 38 -0.39 -11.14 9.35
CA ALA A 38 -1.11 -10.49 10.45
C ALA A 38 -0.19 -10.20 11.64
N SER A 39 0.66 -11.15 12.04
CA SER A 39 1.62 -10.98 13.12
C SER A 39 2.65 -9.89 12.81
N LEU A 40 3.16 -9.85 11.57
CA LEU A 40 4.07 -8.80 11.11
C LEU A 40 3.39 -7.43 11.12
N CYS A 41 2.17 -7.34 10.58
CA CYS A 41 1.41 -6.10 10.53
C CYS A 41 1.16 -5.56 11.96
N TYR A 42 0.76 -6.43 12.89
CA TYR A 42 0.59 -6.07 14.29
C TYR A 42 1.86 -5.46 14.89
N ALA A 43 2.99 -6.14 14.71
CA ALA A 43 4.28 -5.67 15.24
C ALA A 43 4.68 -4.31 14.63
N LEU A 44 4.55 -4.16 13.32
CA LEU A 44 4.92 -2.94 12.61
C LEU A 44 4.02 -1.75 13.02
N LEU A 45 2.73 -1.96 13.19
CA LEU A 45 1.81 -0.92 13.67
C LEU A 45 2.13 -0.52 15.11
N ARG A 46 2.39 -1.49 15.99
CA ARG A 46 2.76 -1.25 17.38
C ARG A 46 4.07 -0.49 17.52
N GLU A 47 5.03 -0.77 16.66
CA GLU A 47 6.35 -0.13 16.66
C GLU A 47 6.39 1.18 15.86
N GLU A 48 5.24 1.59 15.32
CA GLU A 48 5.10 2.79 14.48
C GLU A 48 6.04 2.80 13.25
N LYS A 49 6.40 1.61 12.77
CA LYS A 49 7.23 1.41 11.56
C LYS A 49 6.43 1.31 10.27
N TYR A 50 5.12 1.25 10.40
CA TYR A 50 4.17 1.13 9.31
C TYR A 50 2.89 1.86 9.68
N ILE A 51 2.36 2.59 8.75
CA ILE A 51 1.11 3.33 8.89
C ILE A 51 0.10 2.72 7.95
N ALA A 52 -1.13 2.54 8.40
CA ALA A 52 -2.20 2.15 7.51
C ALA A 52 -3.44 3.05 7.71
N LEU A 53 -4.08 3.38 6.60
CA LEU A 53 -5.41 3.99 6.59
C LEU A 53 -6.38 2.95 6.06
N ILE A 54 -7.52 2.79 6.74
CA ILE A 54 -8.53 1.79 6.39
C ILE A 54 -9.82 2.51 6.00
N ALA A 55 -10.41 2.09 4.89
CA ALA A 55 -11.77 2.44 4.52
C ALA A 55 -12.72 1.39 5.12
N ILE A 56 -13.76 1.85 5.79
CA ILE A 56 -14.75 1.00 6.45
C ILE A 56 -16.13 1.33 5.87
N ALA A 57 -16.89 0.31 5.53
CA ALA A 57 -18.31 0.41 5.18
C ALA A 57 -19.08 -0.65 5.96
N GLU A 58 -20.18 -0.24 6.58
CA GLU A 58 -21.07 -1.12 7.37
C GLU A 58 -20.33 -1.96 8.44
N GLY A 59 -19.26 -1.39 9.03
CA GLY A 59 -18.43 -2.06 10.03
C GLY A 59 -17.35 -2.97 9.47
N GLU A 60 -17.26 -3.15 8.15
CA GLU A 60 -16.27 -4.00 7.49
C GLU A 60 -15.16 -3.18 6.83
N ALA A 61 -13.93 -3.68 6.90
CA ALA A 61 -12.80 -3.11 6.19
C ALA A 61 -12.91 -3.44 4.69
N ILE A 62 -13.04 -2.40 3.86
CA ILE A 62 -13.27 -2.54 2.42
C ILE A 62 -12.11 -2.06 1.56
N GLY A 63 -11.10 -1.48 2.17
CA GLY A 63 -9.90 -1.01 1.49
C GLY A 63 -8.87 -0.50 2.48
N PHE A 64 -7.64 -0.39 2.03
CA PHE A 64 -6.57 0.19 2.84
C PHE A 64 -5.44 0.73 1.97
N VAL A 65 -4.65 1.60 2.56
CA VAL A 65 -3.33 1.97 2.08
C VAL A 65 -2.31 1.73 3.19
N GLY A 66 -1.25 1.00 2.86
CA GLY A 66 -0.11 0.76 3.74
C GLY A 66 1.05 1.68 3.35
N ILE A 67 1.67 2.32 4.33
CA ILE A 67 2.61 3.41 4.11
C ILE A 67 3.86 3.20 4.97
N SER A 68 5.02 3.36 4.36
CA SER A 68 6.31 3.44 5.07
C SER A 68 6.90 4.83 4.94
N GLU A 69 7.28 5.41 6.06
CA GLU A 69 8.02 6.68 6.08
C GLU A 69 9.51 6.44 5.91
N GLY A 70 10.17 7.37 5.25
CA GLY A 70 11.60 7.37 5.05
C GLY A 70 12.17 8.77 4.96
N ARG A 71 13.47 8.82 4.75
CA ARG A 71 14.20 10.07 4.47
C ARG A 71 15.14 9.84 3.31
N ALA A 72 15.25 10.82 2.43
CA ALA A 72 16.17 10.76 1.31
C ALA A 72 16.70 12.15 1.00
N LEU A 73 17.96 12.22 0.59
CA LEU A 73 18.59 13.50 0.22
C LEU A 73 17.94 14.08 -1.03
N TYR A 74 17.60 13.24 -2.02
CA TYR A 74 16.91 13.68 -3.24
C TYR A 74 15.50 14.23 -2.98
N ALA A 75 14.87 13.83 -1.87
CA ALA A 75 13.56 14.33 -1.44
C ALA A 75 13.68 15.53 -0.48
N GLU A 76 14.90 15.96 -0.19
CA GLU A 76 15.20 17.06 0.73
C GLU A 76 14.61 16.87 2.14
N GLY A 77 14.44 15.61 2.56
CA GLY A 77 13.93 15.30 3.89
C GLY A 77 13.02 14.08 3.95
N ALA A 78 11.89 14.23 4.61
CA ALA A 78 10.94 13.15 4.81
C ALA A 78 10.14 12.85 3.54
N LEU A 79 9.98 11.58 3.26
CA LEU A 79 9.11 11.06 2.21
C LEU A 79 8.32 9.86 2.73
N ALA A 80 7.30 9.48 2.02
CA ALA A 80 6.60 8.24 2.28
C ALA A 80 6.35 7.45 1.01
N THR A 81 6.30 6.14 1.15
CA THR A 81 5.98 5.20 0.06
C THR A 81 4.70 4.46 0.41
N MET A 82 3.74 4.48 -0.48
CA MET A 82 2.57 3.60 -0.40
C MET A 82 3.03 2.21 -0.84
N GLN A 83 3.12 1.28 0.12
CA GLN A 83 3.58 -0.09 -0.11
C GLN A 83 2.46 -0.98 -0.65
N GLU A 84 1.26 -0.80 -0.13
CA GLU A 84 0.04 -1.48 -0.56
C GLU A 84 -1.08 -0.47 -0.73
N PHE A 85 -1.91 -0.69 -1.73
CA PHE A 85 -3.13 0.07 -1.97
C PHE A 85 -4.20 -0.88 -2.52
N PHE A 86 -5.26 -1.06 -1.78
CA PHE A 86 -6.29 -2.03 -2.11
C PHE A 86 -7.69 -1.51 -1.81
N VAL A 87 -8.61 -1.76 -2.72
CA VAL A 87 -10.05 -1.62 -2.51
C VAL A 87 -10.71 -2.92 -2.91
N ALA A 88 -11.52 -3.48 -2.04
CA ALA A 88 -12.23 -4.73 -2.31
C ALA A 88 -13.08 -4.60 -3.59
N PRO A 89 -13.07 -5.62 -4.47
CA PRO A 89 -13.70 -5.53 -5.80
C PRO A 89 -15.14 -4.99 -5.81
N PRO A 90 -16.07 -5.40 -4.89
CA PRO A 90 -17.43 -4.87 -4.89
C PRO A 90 -17.54 -3.36 -4.64
N TYR A 91 -16.52 -2.76 -4.07
CA TYR A 91 -16.48 -1.33 -3.69
C TYR A 91 -15.67 -0.46 -4.64
N ARG A 92 -15.12 -1.06 -5.69
CA ARG A 92 -14.36 -0.32 -6.72
C ARG A 92 -15.30 0.54 -7.56
N ALA A 93 -14.73 1.62 -8.15
CA ALA A 93 -15.45 2.63 -8.93
C ALA A 93 -16.52 3.43 -8.14
N ASN A 94 -16.51 3.35 -6.82
CA ASN A 94 -17.40 4.11 -5.92
C ASN A 94 -16.68 5.21 -5.12
N GLY A 95 -15.50 5.61 -5.55
CA GLY A 95 -14.74 6.70 -4.93
C GLY A 95 -13.94 6.34 -3.68
N VAL A 96 -13.94 5.07 -3.24
CA VAL A 96 -13.19 4.64 -2.04
C VAL A 96 -11.69 4.86 -2.21
N GLY A 97 -11.13 4.52 -3.37
CA GLY A 97 -9.72 4.76 -3.66
C GLY A 97 -9.35 6.24 -3.60
N THR A 98 -10.20 7.11 -4.15
CA THR A 98 -10.02 8.56 -4.09
C THR A 98 -10.05 9.07 -2.64
N GLN A 99 -10.95 8.56 -1.81
CA GLN A 99 -11.01 8.92 -0.40
C GLN A 99 -9.75 8.49 0.36
N LEU A 100 -9.24 7.29 0.10
CA LEU A 100 -7.98 6.80 0.68
C LEU A 100 -6.79 7.68 0.26
N LEU A 101 -6.68 8.06 -1.02
CA LEU A 101 -5.62 8.96 -1.48
C LEU A 101 -5.73 10.36 -0.87
N ASN A 102 -6.94 10.90 -0.76
CA ASN A 102 -7.15 12.20 -0.12
C ASN A 102 -6.73 12.18 1.35
N ALA A 103 -7.12 11.13 2.09
CA ALA A 103 -6.70 10.95 3.48
C ALA A 103 -5.18 10.79 3.60
N THR A 104 -4.55 10.09 2.67
CA THR A 104 -3.08 9.97 2.60
C THR A 104 -2.41 11.31 2.34
N ALA A 105 -2.96 12.13 1.45
CA ALA A 105 -2.44 13.47 1.18
C ALA A 105 -2.58 14.41 2.38
N GLU A 106 -3.67 14.30 3.14
CA GLU A 106 -3.83 15.05 4.39
C GLU A 106 -2.80 14.61 5.44
N LEU A 107 -2.56 13.31 5.56
CA LEU A 107 -1.53 12.78 6.44
C LEU A 107 -0.14 13.26 6.03
N ALA A 108 0.14 13.29 4.72
CA ALA A 108 1.40 13.80 4.18
C ALA A 108 1.65 15.26 4.61
N ARG A 109 0.64 16.12 4.52
CA ARG A 109 0.73 17.51 4.97
C ARG A 109 0.98 17.61 6.48
N LYS A 110 0.25 16.84 7.29
CA LYS A 110 0.41 16.81 8.76
C LYS A 110 1.80 16.34 9.18
N ARG A 111 2.34 15.34 8.49
CA ARG A 111 3.66 14.77 8.76
C ARG A 111 4.80 15.47 8.04
N ARG A 112 4.49 16.47 7.20
CA ARG A 112 5.46 17.25 6.43
C ARG A 112 6.32 16.37 5.50
N TRP A 113 5.69 15.39 4.85
CA TRP A 113 6.36 14.67 3.79
C TRP A 113 6.51 15.56 2.56
N ASN A 114 7.71 15.67 2.06
CA ASN A 114 7.98 16.43 0.83
C ASN A 114 7.57 15.66 -0.41
N ARG A 115 7.42 14.33 -0.28
CA ARG A 115 7.18 13.46 -1.40
C ARG A 115 6.38 12.22 -0.97
N LEU A 116 5.43 11.83 -1.80
CA LEU A 116 4.69 10.58 -1.68
C LEU A 116 4.95 9.76 -2.95
N GLU A 117 5.42 8.54 -2.79
CA GLU A 117 5.78 7.64 -3.88
C GLU A 117 4.90 6.39 -3.86
N VAL A 118 4.72 5.79 -5.04
CA VAL A 118 4.06 4.49 -5.21
C VAL A 118 4.67 3.76 -6.41
N CYS A 119 4.77 2.43 -6.31
CA CYS A 119 5.07 1.58 -7.46
C CYS A 119 3.79 0.88 -7.91
N THR A 120 3.45 0.97 -9.19
CA THR A 120 2.38 0.14 -9.75
C THR A 120 2.89 -1.29 -9.98
N PRO A 121 2.01 -2.30 -9.94
CA PRO A 121 2.34 -3.60 -10.50
C PRO A 121 2.63 -3.48 -12.01
N PRO A 122 3.22 -4.52 -12.64
CA PRO A 122 3.62 -4.47 -14.04
C PRO A 122 2.51 -4.07 -15.01
N LEU A 123 2.91 -3.36 -16.06
CA LEU A 123 2.03 -2.99 -17.17
C LEU A 123 2.19 -4.02 -18.32
N PRO A 124 1.18 -4.20 -19.18
CA PRO A 124 -0.08 -3.44 -19.28
C PRO A 124 -1.20 -3.92 -18.34
N GLU A 125 -1.05 -4.99 -17.59
CA GLU A 125 -2.09 -5.61 -16.78
C GLU A 125 -2.66 -4.64 -15.73
N PHE A 126 -1.86 -3.68 -15.28
CA PHE A 126 -2.25 -2.68 -14.28
C PHE A 126 -2.30 -1.24 -14.81
N ASP A 127 -2.59 -1.06 -16.08
CA ASP A 127 -2.75 0.27 -16.72
C ASP A 127 -3.81 1.12 -16.01
N ARG A 128 -4.89 0.51 -15.51
CA ARG A 128 -5.93 1.23 -14.76
C ARG A 128 -5.40 1.82 -13.45
N SER A 129 -4.50 1.12 -12.76
CA SER A 129 -3.86 1.62 -11.55
C SER A 129 -2.97 2.81 -11.86
N LEU A 130 -2.17 2.74 -12.91
CA LEU A 130 -1.35 3.87 -13.35
C LEU A 130 -2.22 5.08 -13.70
N ALA A 131 -3.25 4.90 -14.50
CA ALA A 131 -4.18 5.97 -14.87
C ALA A 131 -4.88 6.59 -13.67
N PHE A 132 -5.22 5.78 -12.66
CA PHE A 132 -5.79 6.25 -11.40
C PHE A 132 -4.82 7.18 -10.67
N TYR A 133 -3.56 6.79 -10.52
CA TYR A 133 -2.56 7.63 -9.86
C TYR A 133 -2.28 8.92 -10.63
N GLU A 134 -2.17 8.84 -11.96
CA GLU A 134 -1.95 10.02 -12.81
C GLU A 134 -3.10 11.03 -12.69
N ARG A 135 -4.35 10.58 -12.64
CA ARG A 135 -5.50 11.47 -12.40
C ARG A 135 -5.47 12.14 -11.01
N HIS A 136 -4.73 11.59 -10.07
CA HIS A 136 -4.56 12.14 -8.72
C HIS A 136 -3.23 12.86 -8.52
N GLY A 137 -2.58 13.28 -9.61
CA GLY A 137 -1.40 14.13 -9.57
C GLY A 137 -0.07 13.41 -9.40
N PHE A 138 -0.04 12.08 -9.55
CA PHE A 138 1.22 11.34 -9.59
C PHE A 138 1.82 11.39 -10.98
N GLU A 139 3.14 11.46 -11.03
CA GLU A 139 3.93 11.50 -12.28
C GLU A 139 4.91 10.32 -12.29
N ILE A 140 5.14 9.77 -13.49
CA ILE A 140 6.15 8.71 -13.67
C ILE A 140 7.54 9.33 -13.52
N THR A 141 8.33 8.78 -12.59
CA THR A 141 9.69 9.29 -12.29
C THR A 141 10.81 8.62 -13.09
N GLY A 142 10.50 7.56 -13.83
CA GLY A 142 11.44 6.89 -14.73
C GLY A 142 12.40 5.89 -14.09
N GLY A 143 12.39 5.73 -12.78
CA GLY A 143 13.20 4.72 -12.09
C GLY A 143 12.71 3.29 -12.33
N ARG A 144 13.61 2.32 -12.14
CA ARG A 144 13.27 0.90 -12.16
C ARG A 144 13.50 0.30 -10.78
N LYS A 145 12.53 -0.47 -10.29
CA LYS A 145 12.65 -1.20 -9.04
C LYS A 145 13.40 -2.51 -9.27
N LEU A 146 14.49 -2.71 -8.52
CA LEU A 146 15.25 -3.95 -8.51
C LEU A 146 15.17 -4.58 -7.13
N LYS A 147 15.28 -5.90 -7.06
CA LYS A 147 15.37 -6.61 -5.78
C LYS A 147 16.50 -7.64 -5.79
N ARG A 148 17.10 -7.84 -4.64
CA ARG A 148 17.96 -8.96 -4.33
C ARG A 148 17.48 -9.57 -3.02
N LEU A 149 17.25 -10.87 -3.01
CA LEU A 149 16.83 -11.59 -1.81
C LEU A 149 18.04 -12.01 -0.98
N PHE A 150 17.90 -11.92 0.33
CA PHE A 150 18.89 -12.41 1.28
C PHE A 150 18.24 -13.48 2.15
N SER A 151 18.94 -14.57 2.42
CA SER A 151 18.50 -15.57 3.39
C SER A 151 18.67 -14.95 4.78
N THR A 152 17.58 -14.84 5.53
CA THR A 152 17.65 -14.59 6.97
C THR A 152 17.86 -15.95 7.64
N THR A 153 19.08 -16.46 7.63
CA THR A 153 19.49 -17.54 8.53
C THR A 153 19.82 -16.88 9.85
N ASP A 154 19.10 -17.28 10.90
CA ASP A 154 19.39 -16.93 12.28
C ASP A 154 20.78 -17.42 12.72
#